data_c92ba4a72ec6821ee6875d1692cd92b5
#
_entry.id   c92ba4a72ec6821ee6875d1692cd92b5
#
_cell.length_a   1.000
_cell.length_b   1.000
_cell.length_c   1.000
_cell.angle_alpha   90.00
_cell.angle_beta   90.00
_cell.angle_gamma   90.00
#
_symmetry.space_group_name_H-M   'P 1'
#
loop_
_entity.id
_entity.type
_entity.pdbx_description
1 polymer ?
#
loop_
_entity_poly.entity_id
_entity_poly.type
_entity_poly.pdbx_seq_one_letter_code
_entity_poly.pdbx_strand_id
1 'polypeptide(L)'
;NGDVGYTIPAEVRDSIFHKRGVLAAARDDNPKKASSGCQFYIVEGKRYTETKLDSLEKAPRMNGHKFPAWQREWYETVGGTPQLDQSYTAYGEVVMGLDMVDRIAAVKKDDNDRPAVDVPMTVELLSKKECKQLDKLLGLSQ
;
A
#
# COMPACT_ATOMS: atom_id res chain seq x y z
N ASN A 1 17.16 -2.54 13.87
CA ASN A 1 15.74 -2.20 14.00
C ASN A 1 15.59 -0.69 14.00
N GLY A 2 15.03 -0.13 12.93
CA GLY A 2 14.78 1.30 12.81
C GLY A 2 13.52 1.74 13.55
N ASP A 3 13.33 1.30 14.79
CA ASP A 3 12.24 1.77 15.62
C ASP A 3 12.54 3.21 16.07
N VAL A 4 11.68 4.14 15.71
CA VAL A 4 11.80 5.56 16.08
C VAL A 4 11.12 5.87 17.44
N GLY A 5 10.59 4.86 18.13
CA GLY A 5 10.02 4.99 19.47
C GLY A 5 8.66 5.69 19.53
N TYR A 6 7.99 5.91 18.40
CA TYR A 6 6.64 6.48 18.35
C TYR A 6 5.77 5.80 17.30
N THR A 7 4.47 5.90 17.48
CA THR A 7 3.47 5.43 16.54
C THR A 7 2.58 6.60 16.08
N ILE A 8 1.99 6.44 14.91
CA ILE A 8 1.06 7.41 14.32
C ILE A 8 -0.35 6.82 14.41
N PRO A 9 -1.36 7.58 14.87
CA PRO A 9 -2.74 7.10 14.91
C PRO A 9 -3.22 6.58 13.56
N ALA A 10 -4.06 5.54 13.58
CA ALA A 10 -4.64 5.00 12.36
C ALA A 10 -5.56 6.02 11.68
N GLU A 11 -5.42 6.17 10.37
CA GLU A 11 -6.28 7.00 9.52
C GLU A 11 -6.85 6.14 8.39
N VAL A 12 -7.88 5.35 8.72
CA VAL A 12 -8.55 4.46 7.76
C VAL A 12 -9.76 5.18 7.19
N ARG A 13 -9.89 5.16 5.87
CA ARG A 13 -11.01 5.77 5.13
C ARG A 13 -11.50 4.83 4.04
N ASP A 14 -12.82 4.70 3.89
CA ASP A 14 -13.41 3.80 2.89
C ASP A 14 -13.06 4.17 1.44
N SER A 15 -12.78 5.45 1.19
CA SER A 15 -12.38 5.93 -0.15
C SER A 15 -10.91 5.68 -0.49
N ILE A 16 -10.09 5.29 0.50
CA ILE A 16 -8.66 5.02 0.34
C ILE A 16 -8.42 3.54 0.67
N PHE A 17 -8.02 2.78 -0.32
CA PHE A 17 -7.93 1.33 -0.26
C PHE A 17 -6.63 0.82 -0.89
N HIS A 18 -6.25 -0.40 -0.60
CA HIS A 18 -4.96 -0.97 -0.97
C HIS A 18 -4.92 -1.51 -2.41
N LYS A 19 -5.24 -0.66 -3.40
CA LYS A 19 -4.99 -0.98 -4.82
C LYS A 19 -3.49 -1.08 -5.09
N ARG A 20 -3.11 -1.73 -6.18
CA ARG A 20 -1.73 -1.79 -6.64
C ARG A 20 -1.11 -0.40 -6.75
N GLY A 21 0.11 -0.24 -6.25
CA GLY A 21 0.86 1.03 -6.25
C GLY A 21 0.59 1.92 -5.03
N VAL A 22 -0.33 1.56 -4.15
CA VAL A 22 -0.58 2.34 -2.93
C VAL A 22 0.62 2.28 -1.99
N LEU A 23 0.95 3.42 -1.39
CA LEU A 23 1.92 3.58 -0.31
C LEU A 23 1.17 3.58 1.02
N ALA A 24 1.52 2.66 1.91
CA ALA A 24 0.86 2.48 3.19
C ALA A 24 1.86 2.28 4.33
N ALA A 25 1.44 2.63 5.54
CA ALA A 25 2.26 2.48 6.73
C ALA A 25 2.21 1.04 7.26
N ALA A 26 3.37 0.48 7.56
CA ALA A 26 3.45 -0.78 8.30
C ALA A 26 3.09 -0.56 9.78
N ARG A 27 2.75 -1.61 10.48
CA ARG A 27 2.48 -1.60 11.93
C ARG A 27 2.75 -2.97 12.54
N ASP A 28 2.94 -2.99 13.85
CA ASP A 28 2.85 -4.18 14.68
C ASP A 28 1.39 -4.57 14.96
N ASP A 29 1.19 -5.67 15.67
CA ASP A 29 -0.14 -6.10 16.09
C ASP A 29 -0.58 -5.35 17.36
N ASN A 30 -1.09 -4.13 17.18
CA ASN A 30 -1.64 -3.32 18.27
C ASN A 30 -3.15 -3.08 18.10
N PRO A 31 -3.94 -3.06 19.19
CA PRO A 31 -5.40 -2.90 19.12
C PRO A 31 -5.87 -1.57 18.54
N LYS A 32 -5.05 -0.53 18.64
CA LYS A 32 -5.35 0.81 18.10
C LYS A 32 -5.08 0.91 16.60
N LYS A 33 -4.50 -0.14 15.99
CA LYS A 33 -4.04 -0.15 14.60
C LYS A 33 -3.09 1.02 14.27
N ALA A 34 -2.39 1.54 15.28
CA ALA A 34 -1.45 2.63 15.12
C ALA A 34 -0.27 2.19 14.24
N SER A 35 0.12 3.06 13.33
CA SER A 35 1.18 2.81 12.37
C SER A 35 2.57 3.01 12.97
N SER A 36 3.57 2.28 12.49
CA SER A 36 4.97 2.55 12.77
C SER A 36 5.38 3.93 12.22
N GLY A 37 6.18 4.69 12.96
CA GLY A 37 6.68 5.99 12.54
C GLY A 37 7.76 5.95 11.46
N CYS A 38 8.29 4.76 11.11
CA CYS A 38 9.45 4.62 10.21
C CYS A 38 9.33 3.51 9.18
N GLN A 39 8.23 2.78 9.14
CA GLN A 39 8.07 1.65 8.23
C GLN A 39 6.88 1.85 7.31
N PHE A 40 7.11 1.63 6.03
CA PHE A 40 6.07 1.69 5.00
C PHE A 40 6.24 0.54 4.00
N TYR A 41 5.23 0.33 3.19
CA TYR A 41 5.27 -0.61 2.08
C TYR A 41 4.54 -0.04 0.86
N ILE A 42 4.89 -0.53 -0.31
CA ILE A 42 4.19 -0.26 -1.56
C ILE A 42 3.46 -1.54 -1.97
N VAL A 43 2.19 -1.42 -2.30
CA VAL A 43 1.36 -2.56 -2.71
C VAL A 43 1.76 -3.02 -4.11
N GLU A 44 2.44 -4.16 -4.21
CA GLU A 44 2.58 -4.90 -5.47
C GLU A 44 1.22 -5.46 -5.88
N GLY A 45 0.60 -6.21 -4.96
CA GLY A 45 -0.74 -6.75 -5.09
C GLY A 45 -0.90 -7.84 -6.16
N LYS A 46 -2.09 -8.40 -6.21
CA LYS A 46 -2.52 -9.35 -7.25
C LYS A 46 -3.97 -9.09 -7.60
N ARG A 47 -4.41 -9.60 -8.74
CA ARG A 47 -5.82 -9.54 -9.15
C ARG A 47 -6.65 -10.54 -8.36
N TYR A 48 -7.87 -10.15 -8.05
CA TYR A 48 -8.86 -10.95 -7.33
C TYR A 48 -10.02 -11.28 -8.25
N THR A 49 -10.67 -12.41 -7.99
CA THR A 49 -11.97 -12.72 -8.57
C THR A 49 -13.07 -12.26 -7.63
N GLU A 50 -14.26 -12.02 -8.16
CA GLU A 50 -15.43 -11.65 -7.36
C GLU A 50 -15.67 -12.64 -6.21
N THR A 51 -15.60 -13.93 -6.46
CA THR A 51 -15.75 -14.98 -5.44
C THR A 51 -14.73 -14.86 -4.31
N LYS A 52 -13.48 -14.45 -4.63
CA LYS A 52 -12.45 -14.25 -3.60
C LYS A 52 -12.73 -13.00 -2.78
N LEU A 53 -13.23 -11.93 -3.39
CA LEU A 53 -13.65 -10.71 -2.67
C LEU A 53 -14.83 -11.01 -1.74
N ASP A 54 -15.83 -11.77 -2.21
CA ASP A 54 -16.95 -12.23 -1.37
C ASP A 54 -16.49 -13.04 -0.16
N SER A 55 -15.49 -13.89 -0.36
CA SER A 55 -14.90 -14.67 0.73
C SER A 55 -14.16 -13.80 1.74
N LEU A 56 -13.46 -12.77 1.27
CA LEU A 56 -12.79 -11.80 2.14
C LEU A 56 -13.78 -11.00 2.97
N GLU A 57 -14.87 -10.52 2.40
CA GLU A 57 -15.91 -9.78 3.10
C GLU A 57 -16.53 -10.55 4.27
N LYS A 58 -16.53 -11.88 4.19
CA LYS A 58 -17.00 -12.78 5.26
C LYS A 58 -15.96 -13.02 6.35
N ALA A 59 -14.71 -12.62 6.12
CA ALA A 59 -13.64 -12.85 7.09
C ALA A 59 -13.80 -11.94 8.31
N PRO A 60 -13.62 -12.47 9.55
CA PRO A 60 -13.80 -11.68 10.79
C PRO A 60 -12.96 -10.40 10.83
N ARG A 61 -11.75 -10.41 10.25
CA ARG A 61 -10.86 -9.24 10.19
C ARG A 61 -11.44 -8.04 9.43
N MET A 62 -12.37 -8.29 8.50
CA MET A 62 -13.04 -7.24 7.73
C MET A 62 -14.14 -6.54 8.53
N ASN A 63 -14.53 -7.09 9.69
CA ASN A 63 -15.51 -6.49 10.58
C ASN A 63 -16.81 -6.02 9.87
N GLY A 64 -17.30 -6.81 8.91
CA GLY A 64 -18.49 -6.50 8.13
C GLY A 64 -18.28 -5.49 6.99
N HIS A 65 -17.04 -5.02 6.75
CA HIS A 65 -16.74 -4.14 5.62
C HIS A 65 -17.11 -4.82 4.29
N LYS A 66 -17.71 -4.04 3.41
CA LYS A 66 -18.09 -4.43 2.06
C LYS A 66 -17.33 -3.60 1.04
N PHE A 67 -16.79 -4.25 0.03
CA PHE A 67 -16.16 -3.54 -1.07
C PHE A 67 -17.23 -2.98 -2.01
N PRO A 68 -17.33 -1.66 -2.18
CA PRO A 68 -18.22 -1.09 -3.18
C PRO A 68 -17.81 -1.51 -4.59
N ALA A 69 -18.74 -1.49 -5.55
CA ALA A 69 -18.53 -2.00 -6.90
C ALA A 69 -17.26 -1.42 -7.59
N TRP A 70 -16.99 -0.14 -7.41
CA TRP A 70 -15.82 0.52 -7.98
C TRP A 70 -14.49 0.01 -7.39
N GLN A 71 -14.44 -0.35 -6.09
CA GLN A 71 -13.25 -0.98 -5.50
C GLN A 71 -13.07 -2.41 -5.99
N ARG A 72 -14.16 -3.17 -6.14
CA ARG A 72 -14.12 -4.52 -6.71
C ARG A 72 -13.53 -4.48 -8.11
N GLU A 73 -14.00 -3.58 -8.97
CA GLU A 73 -13.47 -3.39 -10.31
C GLU A 73 -11.96 -3.14 -10.31
N TRP A 74 -11.46 -2.28 -9.40
CA TRP A 74 -10.02 -2.05 -9.25
C TRP A 74 -9.27 -3.33 -8.85
N TYR A 75 -9.78 -4.08 -7.88
CA TYR A 75 -9.13 -5.32 -7.43
C TYR A 75 -9.15 -6.42 -8.50
N GLU A 76 -10.15 -6.45 -9.35
CA GLU A 76 -10.27 -7.41 -10.45
C GLU A 76 -9.40 -7.06 -11.65
N THR A 77 -9.31 -5.79 -12.00
CA THR A 77 -8.62 -5.32 -13.22
C THR A 77 -7.17 -4.94 -12.99
N VAL A 78 -6.89 -4.20 -11.93
CA VAL A 78 -5.56 -3.69 -11.58
C VAL A 78 -4.88 -4.55 -10.51
N GLY A 79 -5.64 -4.96 -9.50
CA GLY A 79 -5.15 -5.74 -8.37
C GLY A 79 -4.89 -4.89 -7.12
N GLY A 80 -4.40 -5.56 -6.07
CA GLY A 80 -4.13 -4.95 -4.79
C GLY A 80 -4.03 -5.96 -3.67
N THR A 81 -4.25 -5.49 -2.43
CA THR A 81 -4.26 -6.29 -1.20
C THR A 81 -5.48 -5.97 -0.34
N PRO A 82 -6.71 -6.31 -0.80
CA PRO A 82 -7.96 -5.96 -0.12
C PRO A 82 -8.04 -6.44 1.33
N GLN A 83 -7.28 -7.47 1.70
CA GLN A 83 -7.22 -7.97 3.07
C GLN A 83 -6.58 -7.00 4.07
N LEU A 84 -5.93 -5.93 3.61
CA LEU A 84 -5.31 -4.90 4.44
C LEU A 84 -6.23 -3.68 4.65
N ASP A 85 -7.31 -3.59 3.87
CA ASP A 85 -8.30 -2.55 4.05
C ASP A 85 -8.88 -2.59 5.46
N GLN A 86 -9.25 -1.44 5.99
CA GLN A 86 -9.74 -1.25 7.37
C GLN A 86 -8.72 -1.59 8.48
N SER A 87 -7.49 -1.96 8.13
CA SER A 87 -6.47 -2.39 9.10
C SER A 87 -5.16 -1.64 9.03
N TYR A 88 -4.85 -1.01 7.89
CA TYR A 88 -3.62 -0.25 7.66
C TYR A 88 -3.93 1.11 7.06
N THR A 89 -3.14 2.12 7.43
CA THR A 89 -3.26 3.48 6.88
C THR A 89 -2.56 3.56 5.53
N ALA A 90 -3.32 3.83 4.48
CA ALA A 90 -2.81 4.19 3.18
C ALA A 90 -2.78 5.73 3.05
N TYR A 91 -1.67 6.31 2.59
CA TYR A 91 -1.45 7.76 2.59
C TYR A 91 -0.81 8.31 1.33
N GLY A 92 -0.54 7.47 0.35
CA GLY A 92 0.02 7.89 -0.92
C GLY A 92 -0.10 6.82 -1.99
N GLU A 93 0.36 7.12 -3.19
CA GLU A 93 0.46 6.15 -4.27
C GLU A 93 1.64 6.45 -5.20
N VAL A 94 2.15 5.43 -5.84
CA VAL A 94 3.19 5.52 -6.85
C VAL A 94 2.60 6.14 -8.11
N VAL A 95 3.12 7.28 -8.51
CA VAL A 95 2.70 8.00 -9.73
C VAL A 95 3.54 7.63 -10.96
N MET A 96 4.72 7.05 -10.76
CA MET A 96 5.63 6.62 -11.82
C MET A 96 6.56 5.51 -11.33
N GLY A 97 6.94 4.57 -12.21
CA GLY A 97 7.92 3.52 -11.88
C GLY A 97 7.34 2.27 -11.20
N LEU A 98 6.08 1.92 -11.43
CA LEU A 98 5.48 0.67 -10.92
C LEU A 98 6.22 -0.59 -11.38
N ASP A 99 6.87 -0.57 -12.53
CA ASP A 99 7.75 -1.66 -12.99
C ASP A 99 8.94 -1.91 -12.06
N MET A 100 9.42 -0.88 -11.37
CA MET A 100 10.47 -1.02 -10.36
C MET A 100 9.95 -1.82 -9.15
N VAL A 101 8.69 -1.60 -8.75
CA VAL A 101 8.06 -2.37 -7.66
C VAL A 101 8.04 -3.86 -8.00
N ASP A 102 7.67 -4.21 -9.24
CA ASP A 102 7.68 -5.60 -9.71
C ASP A 102 9.08 -6.21 -9.71
N ARG A 103 10.07 -5.45 -10.16
CA ARG A 103 11.47 -5.91 -10.18
C ARG A 103 12.00 -6.15 -8.77
N ILE A 104 11.67 -5.30 -7.81
CA ILE A 104 12.04 -5.49 -6.39
C ILE A 104 11.33 -6.70 -5.82
N ALA A 105 10.03 -6.88 -6.09
CA ALA A 105 9.26 -8.02 -5.61
C ALA A 105 9.76 -9.37 -6.18
N ALA A 106 10.32 -9.35 -7.39
CA ALA A 106 10.83 -10.53 -8.09
C ALA A 106 12.27 -10.94 -7.69
N VAL A 107 12.98 -10.20 -6.85
CA VAL A 107 14.32 -10.59 -6.42
C VAL A 107 14.31 -11.90 -5.64
N LYS A 108 15.43 -12.63 -5.68
CA LYS A 108 15.59 -13.85 -4.88
C LYS A 108 15.46 -13.51 -3.40
N LYS A 109 14.61 -14.24 -2.70
CA LYS A 109 14.29 -14.07 -1.28
C LYS A 109 14.61 -15.32 -0.49
N ASP A 110 14.80 -15.17 0.82
CA ASP A 110 14.85 -16.27 1.78
C ASP A 110 13.44 -16.70 2.23
N ASP A 111 13.36 -17.65 3.16
CA ASP A 111 12.10 -18.19 3.69
C ASP A 111 11.28 -17.17 4.51
N ASN A 112 11.86 -16.03 4.86
CA ASN A 112 11.21 -14.93 5.56
C ASN A 112 10.86 -13.76 4.62
N ASP A 113 10.85 -13.99 3.31
CA ASP A 113 10.64 -12.99 2.28
C ASP A 113 11.68 -11.84 2.25
N ARG A 114 12.83 -12.02 2.92
CA ARG A 114 13.91 -11.05 2.88
C ARG A 114 14.72 -11.24 1.59
N PRO A 115 15.03 -10.15 0.85
CA PRO A 115 15.93 -10.23 -0.31
C PRO A 115 17.28 -10.86 0.05
N ALA A 116 17.74 -11.82 -0.76
CA ALA A 116 19.05 -12.50 -0.56
C ALA A 116 20.24 -11.53 -0.67
N VAL A 117 20.05 -10.42 -1.38
CA VAL A 117 20.96 -9.29 -1.48
C VAL A 117 20.20 -8.05 -1.13
N ASP A 118 20.73 -7.20 -0.26
CA ASP A 118 20.06 -5.97 0.15
C ASP A 118 19.76 -5.09 -1.07
N VAL A 119 18.56 -4.54 -1.10
CA VAL A 119 18.12 -3.58 -2.12
C VAL A 119 18.19 -2.18 -1.50
N PRO A 120 19.27 -1.42 -1.75
CA PRO A 120 19.38 -0.08 -1.18
C PRO A 120 18.37 0.87 -1.84
N MET A 121 17.81 1.77 -1.03
CA MET A 121 16.94 2.83 -1.51
C MET A 121 17.25 4.14 -0.81
N THR A 122 16.99 5.25 -1.49
CA THR A 122 17.05 6.60 -0.93
C THR A 122 15.66 7.20 -0.96
N VAL A 123 15.27 7.86 0.12
CA VAL A 123 14.00 8.59 0.22
C VAL A 123 14.30 10.07 0.30
N GLU A 124 13.78 10.83 -0.65
CA GLU A 124 13.98 12.29 -0.72
C GLU A 124 12.61 13.00 -0.77
N LEU A 125 12.52 14.10 -0.04
CA LEU A 125 11.36 14.98 -0.10
C LEU A 125 11.56 16.01 -1.20
N LEU A 126 10.65 16.01 -2.18
CA LEU A 126 10.66 17.02 -3.23
C LEU A 126 10.24 18.39 -2.68
N SER A 127 10.91 19.45 -3.13
CA SER A 127 10.47 20.81 -2.90
C SER A 127 9.15 21.09 -3.63
N LYS A 128 8.44 22.15 -3.20
CA LYS A 128 7.20 22.59 -3.88
C LYS A 128 7.41 22.90 -5.37
N LYS A 129 8.59 23.36 -5.76
CA LYS A 129 8.94 23.63 -7.15
C LYS A 129 9.06 22.34 -7.95
N GLU A 130 9.75 21.34 -7.41
CA GLU A 130 9.91 20.02 -8.02
C GLU A 130 8.59 19.27 -8.12
N CYS A 131 7.74 19.32 -7.07
CA CYS A 131 6.38 18.77 -7.14
C CYS A 131 5.60 19.37 -8.31
N LYS A 132 5.58 20.70 -8.46
CA LYS A 132 4.90 21.36 -9.59
C LYS A 132 5.45 20.95 -10.96
N GLN A 133 6.76 20.73 -11.06
CA GLN A 133 7.36 20.25 -12.30
C GLN A 133 6.94 18.82 -12.61
N LEU A 134 6.91 17.95 -11.58
CA LEU A 134 6.44 16.56 -11.70
C LEU A 134 4.96 16.51 -12.09
N ASP A 135 4.10 17.29 -11.42
CA ASP A 135 2.68 17.36 -11.74
C ASP A 135 2.45 17.75 -13.21
N LYS A 136 3.21 18.74 -13.71
CA LYS A 136 3.15 19.15 -15.11
C LYS A 136 3.60 18.04 -16.06
N LEU A 137 4.68 17.34 -15.71
CA LEU A 137 5.21 16.21 -16.50
C LEU A 137 4.19 15.06 -16.61
N LEU A 138 3.49 14.79 -15.51
CA LEU A 138 2.50 13.71 -15.40
C LEU A 138 1.09 14.12 -15.88
N GLY A 139 0.90 15.39 -16.27
CA GLY A 139 -0.42 15.89 -16.68
C GLY A 139 -1.43 16.00 -15.53
N LEU A 140 -0.96 16.07 -14.29
CA LEU A 140 -1.77 16.17 -13.08
C LEU A 140 -2.10 17.62 -12.70
N SER A 141 -1.47 18.62 -13.36
CA SER A 141 -1.74 20.04 -13.13
C SER A 141 -3.09 20.42 -13.74
N GLN A 142 -4.01 20.87 -12.90
CA GLN A 142 -5.19 21.64 -13.32
C GLN A 142 -4.83 23.11 -13.49
#